data_7c4bcb743415ab1dcbfd208e4b223b74
#
_entry.id   7c4bcb743415ab1dcbfd208e4b223b74
#
_cell.length_a   1.000
_cell.length_b   1.000
_cell.length_c   1.000
_cell.angle_alpha   90.00
_cell.angle_beta   90.00
_cell.angle_gamma   90.00
#
_symmetry.space_group_name_H-M   'P 1'
#
loop_
_entity.id
_entity.type
_entity.pdbx_description
1 polymer ?
#
loop_
_entity_poly.entity_id
_entity_poly.type
_entity_poly.pdbx_seq_one_letter_code
_entity_poly.pdbx_strand_id
1 'polypeptide(L)'
;MVPLARDFTRQALYEWGWLPAATADQRAAAEDVLLVVSELVTNACLHAGGPAELWIGCDNKVLRIEVSDRGAGSPAPRTPHRAGRPGGHGMFIVQRLCLDWGVVRTPGTAGKTVWAEVGAPA
;
A
#
# COMPACT_ATOMS: atom_id res chain seq x y z
N MET A 1 12.74 -0.13 6.74
CA MET A 1 11.91 -0.79 5.73
C MET A 1 10.91 0.16 5.08
N VAL A 2 10.05 0.81 5.89
CA VAL A 2 9.07 1.76 5.34
C VAL A 2 9.74 2.94 4.63
N PRO A 3 10.78 3.59 5.15
CA PRO A 3 11.42 4.69 4.45
C PRO A 3 11.97 4.30 3.07
N LEU A 4 12.53 3.11 2.93
CA LEU A 4 13.03 2.61 1.64
C LEU A 4 11.88 2.37 0.65
N ALA A 5 10.79 1.80 1.13
CA ALA A 5 9.61 1.57 0.30
C ALA A 5 9.01 2.91 -0.17
N ARG A 6 8.96 3.91 0.69
CA ARG A 6 8.47 5.24 0.33
C ARG A 6 9.37 5.91 -0.70
N ASP A 7 10.69 5.81 -0.54
CA ASP A 7 11.63 6.41 -1.51
C ASP A 7 11.51 5.75 -2.87
N PHE A 8 11.44 4.44 -2.91
CA PHE A 8 11.21 3.69 -4.15
C PHE A 8 9.92 4.13 -4.85
N THR A 9 8.84 4.23 -4.08
CA THR A 9 7.54 4.65 -4.59
C THR A 9 7.58 6.08 -5.12
N ARG A 10 8.24 6.98 -4.39
CA ARG A 10 8.35 8.39 -4.82
C ARG A 10 9.06 8.49 -6.17
N GLN A 11 10.12 7.71 -6.38
CA GLN A 11 10.82 7.69 -7.67
C GLN A 11 9.89 7.23 -8.79
N ALA A 12 9.08 6.19 -8.55
CA ALA A 12 8.11 5.72 -9.54
C ALA A 12 7.07 6.79 -9.86
N LEU A 13 6.60 7.52 -8.86
CA LEU A 13 5.64 8.60 -9.06
C LEU A 13 6.21 9.71 -9.95
N TYR A 14 7.49 10.03 -9.80
CA TYR A 14 8.15 10.99 -10.69
C TYR A 14 8.25 10.45 -12.12
N GLU A 15 8.57 9.18 -12.27
CA GLU A 15 8.69 8.57 -13.61
C GLU A 15 7.34 8.56 -14.35
N TRP A 16 6.25 8.37 -13.63
CA TRP A 16 4.92 8.29 -14.24
C TRP A 16 4.17 9.62 -14.27
N GLY A 17 4.82 10.71 -13.89
CA GLY A 17 4.24 12.04 -13.97
C GLY A 17 3.23 12.37 -12.87
N TRP A 18 3.13 11.56 -11.83
CA TRP A 18 2.32 11.90 -10.65
C TRP A 18 3.00 12.97 -9.79
N LEU A 19 4.30 13.05 -9.88
CA LEU A 19 5.11 14.07 -9.24
C LEU A 19 6.04 14.70 -10.30
N PRO A 20 6.41 15.98 -10.18
CA PRO A 20 5.91 16.92 -9.19
C PRO A 20 4.43 17.25 -9.41
N ALA A 21 3.68 17.42 -8.33
CA ALA A 21 2.26 17.70 -8.41
C ALA A 21 2.04 19.17 -8.81
N ALA A 22 1.18 19.38 -9.82
CA ALA A 22 0.84 20.72 -10.28
C ALA A 22 -0.40 21.28 -9.56
N THR A 23 -1.23 20.41 -8.99
CA THR A 23 -2.46 20.82 -8.31
C THR A 23 -2.54 20.19 -6.93
N ALA A 24 -3.44 20.72 -6.09
CA ALA A 24 -3.69 20.15 -4.77
C ALA A 24 -4.22 18.72 -4.88
N ASP A 25 -5.07 18.43 -5.86
CA ASP A 25 -5.62 17.09 -6.05
C ASP A 25 -4.53 16.10 -6.47
N GLN A 26 -3.61 16.51 -7.33
CA GLN A 26 -2.48 15.67 -7.72
C GLN A 26 -1.56 15.39 -6.54
N ARG A 27 -1.33 16.40 -5.69
CA ARG A 27 -0.53 16.22 -4.49
C ARG A 27 -1.19 15.24 -3.53
N ALA A 28 -2.49 15.38 -3.31
CA ALA A 28 -3.25 14.50 -2.45
C ALA A 28 -3.18 13.05 -2.95
N ALA A 29 -3.34 12.84 -4.25
CA ALA A 29 -3.27 11.50 -4.83
C ALA A 29 -1.88 10.86 -4.63
N ALA A 30 -0.80 11.62 -4.83
CA ALA A 30 0.54 11.13 -4.60
C ALA A 30 0.79 10.81 -3.11
N GLU A 31 0.30 11.65 -2.21
CA GLU A 31 0.41 11.40 -0.77
C GLU A 31 -0.38 10.16 -0.38
N ASP A 32 -1.55 9.94 -0.95
CA ASP A 32 -2.35 8.74 -0.71
C ASP A 32 -1.60 7.48 -1.12
N VAL A 33 -0.94 7.48 -2.27
CA VAL A 33 -0.12 6.35 -2.71
C VAL A 33 0.98 6.06 -1.70
N LEU A 34 1.70 7.09 -1.25
CA LEU A 34 2.78 6.91 -0.28
C LEU A 34 2.26 6.39 1.06
N LEU A 35 1.09 6.86 1.48
CA LEU A 35 0.47 6.39 2.71
C LEU A 35 0.03 4.93 2.59
N VAL A 36 -0.58 4.54 1.48
CA VAL A 36 -0.99 3.16 1.24
C VAL A 36 0.22 2.24 1.24
N VAL A 37 1.29 2.59 0.55
CA VAL A 37 2.54 1.81 0.58
C VAL A 37 3.04 1.65 2.00
N SER A 38 3.08 2.73 2.77
CA SER A 38 3.52 2.70 4.16
C SER A 38 2.70 1.73 4.99
N GLU A 39 1.38 1.76 4.82
CA GLU A 39 0.48 0.91 5.60
C GLU A 39 0.59 -0.57 5.22
N LEU A 40 0.72 -0.87 3.92
CA LEU A 40 0.88 -2.25 3.47
C LEU A 40 2.22 -2.84 3.95
N VAL A 41 3.30 -2.05 3.88
CA VAL A 41 4.61 -2.50 4.35
C VAL A 41 4.62 -2.66 5.88
N THR A 42 4.02 -1.72 6.61
CA THR A 42 3.89 -1.81 8.06
C THR A 42 3.12 -3.07 8.46
N ASN A 43 2.01 -3.34 7.75
CA ASN A 43 1.20 -4.53 8.00
C ASN A 43 2.02 -5.81 7.79
N ALA A 44 2.83 -5.87 6.74
CA ALA A 44 3.71 -7.01 6.49
C ALA A 44 4.77 -7.16 7.61
N CYS A 45 5.31 -6.06 8.10
CA CYS A 45 6.28 -6.09 9.21
C CYS A 45 5.64 -6.62 10.50
N LEU A 46 4.41 -6.20 10.79
CA LEU A 46 3.73 -6.58 12.04
C LEU A 46 3.22 -8.02 12.03
N HIS A 47 2.80 -8.51 10.88
CA HIS A 47 2.08 -9.78 10.79
C HIS A 47 2.82 -10.89 10.06
N ALA A 48 3.95 -10.58 9.42
CA ALA A 48 4.67 -11.55 8.61
C ALA A 48 6.18 -11.44 8.69
N GLY A 49 6.70 -10.64 9.63
CA GLY A 49 8.15 -10.46 9.77
C GLY A 49 8.78 -9.56 8.71
N GLY A 50 7.98 -8.92 7.90
CA GLY A 50 8.41 -7.98 6.86
C GLY A 50 7.95 -8.39 5.48
N PRO A 51 8.02 -7.46 4.50
CA PRO A 51 7.70 -7.78 3.12
C PRO A 51 8.82 -8.57 2.47
N ALA A 52 8.44 -9.49 1.57
CA ALA A 52 9.40 -10.16 0.71
C ALA A 52 9.62 -9.36 -0.58
N GLU A 53 8.59 -8.67 -1.06
CA GLU A 53 8.64 -7.95 -2.33
C GLU A 53 7.63 -6.81 -2.35
N LEU A 54 8.02 -5.70 -2.95
CA LEU A 54 7.14 -4.59 -3.26
C LEU A 54 7.11 -4.40 -4.77
N TRP A 55 5.93 -4.41 -5.36
CA TRP A 55 5.72 -4.17 -6.77
C TRP A 55 4.77 -2.99 -6.95
N ILE A 56 5.08 -2.09 -7.87
CA ILE A 56 4.25 -0.94 -8.20
C ILE A 56 4.13 -0.84 -9.71
N GLY A 57 2.92 -0.67 -10.20
CA GLY A 57 2.66 -0.48 -11.61
C GLY A 57 1.59 0.57 -11.85
N CYS A 58 1.60 1.17 -13.02
CA CYS A 58 0.61 2.17 -13.40
C CYS A 58 0.07 1.83 -14.77
N ASP A 59 -1.26 1.76 -14.89
CA ASP A 59 -1.95 1.52 -16.13
C ASP A 59 -3.06 2.56 -16.26
N ASN A 60 -2.99 3.38 -17.30
CA ASN A 60 -3.89 4.51 -17.47
C ASN A 60 -3.84 5.44 -16.25
N LYS A 61 -4.95 5.59 -15.56
CA LYS A 61 -5.05 6.46 -14.39
C LYS A 61 -5.16 5.68 -13.09
N VAL A 62 -4.77 4.40 -13.11
CA VAL A 62 -4.81 3.56 -11.92
C VAL A 62 -3.40 3.08 -11.60
N LEU A 63 -2.99 3.33 -10.36
CA LEU A 63 -1.72 2.86 -9.85
C LEU A 63 -2.00 1.67 -8.94
N ARG A 64 -1.30 0.56 -9.18
CA ARG A 64 -1.46 -0.65 -8.40
C ARG A 64 -0.20 -0.91 -7.58
N ILE A 65 -0.42 -1.25 -6.32
CA ILE A 65 0.63 -1.58 -5.36
C ILE A 65 0.42 -3.02 -4.93
N GLU A 66 1.49 -3.81 -4.89
CA GLU A 66 1.45 -5.17 -4.37
C GLU A 66 2.58 -5.37 -3.38
N VAL A 67 2.25 -5.85 -2.20
CA VAL A 67 3.23 -6.19 -1.16
C VAL A 67 3.08 -7.68 -0.86
N SER A 68 4.11 -8.44 -1.17
CA SER A 68 4.14 -9.88 -0.90
C SER A 68 4.90 -10.16 0.38
N ASP A 69 4.42 -11.12 1.15
CA ASP A 69 5.09 -11.58 2.36
C ASP A 69 4.99 -13.10 2.46
N ARG A 70 5.65 -13.67 3.47
CA ARG A 70 5.69 -15.13 3.69
C ARG A 70 4.87 -15.56 4.90
N GLY A 71 4.10 -14.66 5.48
CA GLY A 71 3.31 -14.94 6.67
C GLY A 71 1.96 -15.55 6.35
N ALA A 72 1.42 -16.34 7.29
CA ALA A 72 0.12 -16.97 7.15
C ALA A 72 -1.03 -16.08 7.63
N GLY A 73 -0.74 -14.97 8.31
CA GLY A 73 -1.76 -14.08 8.85
C GLY A 73 -2.56 -13.36 7.76
N SER A 74 -3.76 -12.94 8.07
CA SER A 74 -4.60 -12.17 7.15
C SER A 74 -4.59 -10.70 7.54
N PRO A 75 -4.38 -9.78 6.57
CA PRO A 75 -4.54 -8.36 6.86
C PRO A 75 -6.02 -8.06 7.07
N ALA A 76 -6.33 -7.33 8.12
CA ALA A 76 -7.70 -6.94 8.42
C ALA A 76 -7.70 -5.75 9.38
N PRO A 77 -8.73 -4.89 9.33
CA PRO A 77 -8.88 -3.88 10.36
C PRO A 77 -9.05 -4.54 11.73
N ARG A 78 -8.37 -3.98 12.74
CA ARG A 78 -8.51 -4.48 14.12
C ARG A 78 -9.77 -3.94 14.75
N THR A 79 -10.42 -4.79 15.55
CA THR A 79 -11.60 -4.40 16.29
C THR A 79 -11.42 -4.86 17.74
N PRO A 80 -11.58 -4.01 18.78
CA PRO A 80 -11.84 -2.57 18.66
C PRO A 80 -10.64 -1.80 18.18
N HIS A 81 -10.92 -0.73 17.45
CA HIS A 81 -9.91 0.13 16.89
C HIS A 81 -9.41 1.11 17.95
N ARG A 82 -8.09 1.16 18.16
CA ARG A 82 -7.49 2.05 19.16
C ARG A 82 -6.57 3.07 18.49
N ALA A 83 -6.88 4.35 18.68
CA ALA A 83 -6.06 5.43 18.16
C ALA A 83 -4.64 5.38 18.73
N GLY A 84 -3.66 5.72 17.90
CA GLY A 84 -2.26 5.81 18.30
C GLY A 84 -1.51 4.50 18.30
N ARG A 85 -2.13 3.37 17.99
CA ARG A 85 -1.45 2.08 17.89
C ARG A 85 -0.91 1.85 16.50
N PRO A 86 0.42 1.61 16.33
CA PRO A 86 0.97 1.27 15.01
C PRO A 86 0.28 0.03 14.44
N GLY A 87 -0.06 0.07 13.17
CA GLY A 87 -0.68 -1.05 12.46
C GLY A 87 -2.16 -1.28 12.76
N GLY A 88 -2.72 -0.62 13.78
CA GLY A 88 -4.14 -0.75 14.09
C GLY A 88 -5.05 -0.05 13.09
N HIS A 89 -4.51 0.89 12.34
CA HIS A 89 -5.24 1.72 11.38
C HIS A 89 -5.00 1.34 9.92
N GLY A 90 -3.98 0.51 9.65
CA GLY A 90 -3.47 0.31 8.30
C GLY A 90 -4.52 -0.07 7.28
N MET A 91 -5.32 -1.11 7.54
CA MET A 91 -6.31 -1.56 6.56
C MET A 91 -7.52 -0.64 6.48
N PHE A 92 -7.85 0.10 7.54
CA PHE A 92 -8.88 1.14 7.45
C PHE A 92 -8.45 2.25 6.49
N ILE A 93 -7.19 2.66 6.56
CA ILE A 93 -6.65 3.69 5.66
C ILE A 93 -6.68 3.19 4.23
N VAL A 94 -6.24 1.95 3.99
CA VAL A 94 -6.26 1.34 2.65
C VAL A 94 -7.69 1.29 2.11
N GLN A 95 -8.65 0.85 2.90
CA GLN A 95 -10.06 0.79 2.48
C GLN A 95 -10.61 2.15 2.10
N ARG A 96 -10.19 3.22 2.79
CA ARG A 96 -10.72 4.57 2.55
C ARG A 96 -10.09 5.26 1.36
N LEU A 97 -8.81 5.00 1.11
CA LEU A 97 -8.05 5.72 0.07
C LEU A 97 -8.03 5.01 -1.28
N CYS A 98 -8.30 3.72 -1.30
CA CYS A 98 -8.14 2.93 -2.51
C CYS A 98 -9.46 2.73 -3.25
N LEU A 99 -9.36 2.63 -4.57
CA LEU A 99 -10.49 2.23 -5.42
C LEU A 99 -10.89 0.79 -5.10
N ASP A 100 -9.88 -0.05 -4.88
CA ASP A 100 -10.08 -1.46 -4.55
C ASP A 100 -8.83 -1.99 -3.87
N TRP A 101 -8.95 -3.10 -3.16
CA TRP A 101 -7.84 -3.80 -2.54
C TRP A 101 -8.23 -5.25 -2.29
N GLY A 102 -7.22 -6.11 -2.09
CA GLY A 102 -7.49 -7.51 -1.83
C GLY A 102 -6.26 -8.27 -1.39
N VAL A 103 -6.45 -9.56 -1.16
CA VAL A 103 -5.40 -10.48 -0.74
C VAL A 103 -5.42 -11.68 -1.67
N VAL A 104 -4.25 -12.02 -2.19
CA VAL A 104 -4.08 -13.22 -3.03
C VAL A 104 -3.13 -14.17 -2.29
N ARG A 105 -3.57 -15.42 -2.14
CA ARG A 105 -2.77 -16.48 -1.55
C ARG A 105 -2.46 -17.51 -2.61
N THR A 106 -1.19 -17.94 -2.65
CA THR A 106 -0.77 -18.98 -3.58
C THR A 106 -0.96 -20.34 -2.91
N PRO A 107 -1.74 -21.26 -3.50
CA PRO A 107 -1.91 -22.60 -2.94
C PRO A 107 -0.57 -23.30 -2.76
N GLY A 108 -0.38 -23.95 -1.62
CA GLY A 108 0.85 -24.68 -1.30
C GLY A 108 1.97 -23.84 -0.73
N THR A 109 1.77 -22.54 -0.57
CA THR A 109 2.75 -21.64 0.08
C THR A 109 2.14 -20.97 1.29
N ALA A 110 2.99 -20.55 2.22
CA ALA A 110 2.53 -19.84 3.41
C ALA A 110 2.30 -18.34 3.15
N GLY A 111 2.83 -17.81 2.06
CA GLY A 111 2.82 -16.37 1.80
C GLY A 111 1.54 -15.87 1.17
N LYS A 112 1.46 -14.55 1.10
CA LYS A 112 0.35 -13.86 0.46
C LYS A 112 0.83 -12.58 -0.21
N THR A 113 0.02 -12.05 -1.10
CA THR A 113 0.19 -10.73 -1.70
C THR A 113 -1.01 -9.89 -1.34
N VAL A 114 -0.78 -8.74 -0.69
CA VAL A 114 -1.81 -7.74 -0.46
C VAL A 114 -1.66 -6.69 -1.55
N TRP A 115 -2.74 -6.39 -2.25
CA TRP A 115 -2.72 -5.41 -3.33
C TRP A 115 -3.73 -4.29 -3.09
N ALA A 116 -3.46 -3.15 -3.68
CA ALA A 116 -4.33 -1.98 -3.60
C ALA A 116 -4.22 -1.17 -4.88
N GLU A 117 -5.31 -0.52 -5.28
CA GLU A 117 -5.35 0.33 -6.45
C GLU A 117 -5.79 1.73 -6.07
N VAL A 118 -5.03 2.72 -6.51
CA VAL A 118 -5.27 4.13 -6.23
C VAL A 118 -5.50 4.85 -7.56
N GLY A 119 -6.58 5.63 -7.63
CA GLY A 119 -6.89 6.38 -8.84
C GLY A 119 -6.17 7.72 -8.90
N ALA A 120 -5.72 8.10 -10.10
CA ALA A 120 -5.23 9.45 -10.34
C ALA A 120 -6.40 10.44 -10.32
N PRO A 121 -6.18 11.71 -9.96
CA PRO A 121 -7.21 12.71 -10.08
C PRO A 121 -7.60 12.94 -11.55
N ALA A 122 -8.84 13.32 -11.75
CA ALA A 122 -9.38 13.56 -13.09
C ALA A 122 -8.69 14.74 -13.77
#